data_51118ef9927918d8f6cf5e817ffd17ff
#
_entry.id   51118ef9927918d8f6cf5e817ffd17ff
#
_cell.length_a   1.000
_cell.length_b   1.000
_cell.length_c   1.000
_cell.angle_alpha   90.00
_cell.angle_beta   90.00
_cell.angle_gamma   90.00
#
_symmetry.space_group_name_H-M   'P 1'
#
loop_
_entity.id
_entity.type
_entity.pdbx_description
1 polymer ?
#
loop_
_entity_poly.entity_id
_entity_poly.type
_entity_poly.pdbx_seq_one_letter_code
_entity_poly.pdbx_strand_id
1 'polypeptide(L)'
;SFDDNDRFTSVQLQTAAGESQQVSGQVLVDATGQQALLANRLKLRNDNPLLRKAAIWTYFNNARRDPGKHGGATIILHTEKKESWFWFIPLANDVTSVGVVTDHEYLLKGRNSIEETFAEELAICSAMQEKLADATQVDSLHVAKEFSYTTTQQSGDGWVLTGDAYGFIDPIYSSGVYFAMKSGELAADAIVEGFAKGDLSGSQLGKWSGDFDAGTNWIRKLVDKYYTNEFSFGRFMKEFPQHQGNLTDLLIGRIFYDGAGNIFQDMDPAVEQALGKMPLE
;
A
#
# COMPACT_ATOMS: atom_id res chain seq x y z
N SER A 1 20.51 -0.45 18.98
CA SER A 1 21.11 0.42 20.01
C SER A 1 21.45 1.76 19.42
N PHE A 2 21.34 2.77 20.25
CA PHE A 2 21.67 4.15 19.94
C PHE A 2 22.65 4.65 21.02
N ASP A 3 23.48 5.64 20.69
CA ASP A 3 24.34 6.33 21.66
C ASP A 3 23.58 7.48 22.37
N ASP A 4 24.30 8.22 23.22
CA ASP A 4 23.73 9.33 24.01
C ASP A 4 23.27 10.54 23.14
N ASN A 5 23.62 10.55 21.85
CA ASN A 5 23.19 11.55 20.88
C ASN A 5 22.13 11.03 19.92
N ASP A 6 21.43 9.95 20.28
CA ASP A 6 20.43 9.27 19.45
C ASP A 6 20.91 8.78 18.07
N ARG A 7 22.25 8.59 17.93
CA ARG A 7 22.86 8.02 16.73
C ARG A 7 22.83 6.51 16.78
N PHE A 8 22.46 5.87 15.69
CA PHE A 8 22.52 4.41 15.55
C PHE A 8 23.94 3.88 15.71
N THR A 9 24.10 2.78 16.45
CA THR A 9 25.39 2.12 16.71
C THR A 9 25.41 0.63 16.36
N SER A 10 24.36 -0.11 16.68
CA SER A 10 24.31 -1.56 16.48
C SER A 10 22.91 -2.14 16.52
N VAL A 11 22.74 -3.33 15.97
CA VAL A 11 21.58 -4.19 16.16
C VAL A 11 21.98 -5.45 16.89
N GLN A 12 21.05 -6.00 17.67
CA GLN A 12 21.16 -7.33 18.24
C GLN A 12 20.31 -8.28 17.41
N LEU A 13 20.94 -9.29 16.86
CA LEU A 13 20.31 -10.34 16.07
C LEU A 13 20.14 -11.58 16.93
N GLN A 14 19.02 -12.28 16.75
CA GLN A 14 18.84 -13.61 17.29
C GLN A 14 18.79 -14.60 16.14
N THR A 15 19.68 -15.58 16.14
CA THR A 15 19.70 -16.65 15.12
C THR A 15 18.55 -17.63 15.34
N ALA A 16 18.23 -18.42 14.32
CA ALA A 16 17.25 -19.50 14.45
C ALA A 16 17.63 -20.55 15.51
N ALA A 17 18.93 -20.67 15.84
CA ALA A 17 19.43 -21.53 16.91
C ALA A 17 19.31 -20.90 18.32
N GLY A 18 18.80 -19.65 18.42
CA GLY A 18 18.64 -18.92 19.68
C GLY A 18 19.90 -18.18 20.14
N GLU A 19 20.98 -18.18 19.35
CA GLU A 19 22.19 -17.44 19.66
C GLU A 19 21.99 -15.95 19.42
N SER A 20 22.55 -15.11 20.30
CA SER A 20 22.48 -13.66 20.19
C SER A 20 23.80 -13.10 19.66
N GLN A 21 23.73 -12.30 18.61
CA GLN A 21 24.87 -11.65 18.00
C GLN A 21 24.63 -10.15 17.88
N GLN A 22 25.60 -9.34 18.32
CA GLN A 22 25.59 -7.91 18.10
C GLN A 22 26.33 -7.57 16.80
N VAL A 23 25.67 -6.80 15.92
CA VAL A 23 26.27 -6.31 14.67
C VAL A 23 26.30 -4.79 14.73
N SER A 24 27.49 -4.21 14.66
CA SER A 24 27.70 -2.77 14.59
C SER A 24 27.73 -2.29 13.15
N GLY A 25 27.24 -1.08 12.91
CA GLY A 25 27.22 -0.45 11.59
C GLY A 25 27.22 1.06 11.70
N GLN A 26 27.55 1.74 10.61
CA GLN A 26 27.51 3.19 10.55
C GLN A 26 26.12 3.71 10.12
N VAL A 27 25.41 2.89 9.34
CA VAL A 27 24.04 3.17 8.89
C VAL A 27 23.18 1.92 9.02
N LEU A 28 21.97 2.08 9.56
CA LEU A 28 20.91 1.08 9.58
C LEU A 28 19.84 1.46 8.56
N VAL A 29 19.55 0.58 7.61
CA VAL A 29 18.40 0.69 6.72
C VAL A 29 17.30 -0.22 7.25
N ASP A 30 16.18 0.35 7.69
CA ASP A 30 15.00 -0.43 8.07
C ASP A 30 14.14 -0.68 6.83
N ALA A 31 14.20 -1.90 6.35
CA ALA A 31 13.37 -2.44 5.26
C ALA A 31 12.51 -3.62 5.75
N THR A 32 12.08 -3.60 7.02
CA THR A 32 11.35 -4.72 7.66
C THR A 32 9.88 -4.80 7.24
N GLY A 33 9.48 -4.05 6.22
CA GLY A 33 8.11 -4.03 5.72
C GLY A 33 7.15 -3.49 6.78
N GLN A 34 5.94 -4.02 6.85
CA GLN A 34 4.93 -3.56 7.81
C GLN A 34 5.25 -3.86 9.27
N GLN A 35 6.29 -4.66 9.56
CA GLN A 35 6.82 -4.78 10.92
C GLN A 35 7.38 -3.46 11.43
N ALA A 36 7.90 -2.61 10.52
CA ALA A 36 8.33 -1.24 10.78
C ALA A 36 9.12 -1.13 12.10
N LEU A 37 10.20 -1.94 12.20
CA LEU A 37 10.93 -2.18 13.45
C LEU A 37 11.36 -0.87 14.13
N LEU A 38 12.02 0.03 13.39
CA LEU A 38 12.46 1.31 13.95
C LEU A 38 11.29 2.24 14.20
N ALA A 39 10.34 2.34 13.27
CA ALA A 39 9.19 3.22 13.42
C ALA A 39 8.37 2.87 14.66
N ASN A 40 8.19 1.57 14.95
CA ASN A 40 7.52 1.11 16.16
C ASN A 40 8.37 1.35 17.41
N ARG A 41 9.67 1.03 17.38
CA ARG A 41 10.59 1.22 18.50
C ARG A 41 10.72 2.68 18.92
N LEU A 42 10.80 3.59 17.94
CA LEU A 42 10.96 5.03 18.15
C LEU A 42 9.61 5.75 18.26
N LYS A 43 8.48 5.03 18.16
CA LYS A 43 7.10 5.58 18.21
C LYS A 43 6.84 6.62 17.12
N LEU A 44 7.35 6.38 15.94
CA LEU A 44 7.22 7.27 14.78
C LEU A 44 5.98 6.96 13.94
N ARG A 45 5.39 5.78 14.12
CA ARG A 45 4.24 5.31 13.34
C ARG A 45 2.99 6.13 13.66
N ASN A 46 2.31 6.56 12.60
CA ASN A 46 1.05 7.29 12.66
C ASN A 46 0.03 6.59 11.75
N ASP A 47 -0.84 5.78 12.36
CA ASP A 47 -1.86 5.01 11.65
C ASP A 47 -2.92 5.96 11.06
N ASN A 48 -3.42 5.62 9.86
CA ASN A 48 -4.48 6.39 9.23
C ASN A 48 -5.85 5.95 9.77
N PRO A 49 -6.54 6.78 10.59
CA PRO A 49 -7.81 6.40 11.19
C PRO A 49 -8.95 6.24 10.18
N LEU A 50 -8.83 6.83 8.98
CA LEU A 50 -9.82 6.77 7.91
C LEU A 50 -9.65 5.56 6.98
N LEU A 51 -8.48 4.91 7.01
CA LEU A 51 -8.16 3.75 6.17
C LEU A 51 -7.81 2.53 7.03
N ARG A 52 -8.66 2.24 8.01
CA ARG A 52 -8.55 1.03 8.84
C ARG A 52 -9.12 -0.17 8.09
N LYS A 53 -8.35 -0.66 7.14
CA LYS A 53 -8.75 -1.76 6.26
C LYS A 53 -8.18 -3.09 6.75
N ALA A 54 -8.83 -4.18 6.33
CA ALA A 54 -8.32 -5.52 6.47
C ALA A 54 -8.46 -6.25 5.13
N ALA A 55 -7.63 -7.26 4.94
CA ALA A 55 -7.68 -8.15 3.80
C ALA A 55 -7.69 -9.60 4.26
N ILE A 56 -8.48 -10.43 3.57
CA ILE A 56 -8.41 -11.91 3.66
C ILE A 56 -8.12 -12.40 2.24
N TRP A 57 -7.12 -13.27 2.06
CA TRP A 57 -6.78 -13.78 0.73
C TRP A 57 -6.26 -15.21 0.76
N THR A 58 -6.32 -15.82 -0.42
CA THR A 58 -5.74 -17.13 -0.69
C THR A 58 -5.36 -17.25 -2.17
N TYR A 59 -4.97 -18.44 -2.59
CA TYR A 59 -4.54 -18.74 -3.95
C TYR A 59 -5.38 -19.87 -4.55
N PHE A 60 -5.63 -19.76 -5.86
CA PHE A 60 -6.45 -20.72 -6.61
C PHE A 60 -5.71 -21.16 -7.88
N ASN A 61 -5.85 -22.44 -8.23
CA ASN A 61 -5.57 -22.97 -9.56
C ASN A 61 -6.86 -23.01 -10.40
N ASN A 62 -6.73 -23.02 -11.73
CA ASN A 62 -7.84 -23.09 -12.68
C ASN A 62 -8.87 -21.95 -12.56
N ALA A 63 -8.48 -20.80 -12.02
CA ALA A 63 -9.33 -19.61 -12.02
C ALA A 63 -9.47 -19.08 -13.45
N ARG A 64 -10.70 -18.75 -13.87
CA ARG A 64 -10.99 -18.33 -15.24
C ARG A 64 -10.35 -16.97 -15.55
N ARG A 65 -9.32 -16.95 -16.38
CA ARG A 65 -8.64 -15.75 -16.87
C ARG A 65 -9.28 -15.24 -18.15
N ASP A 66 -9.20 -13.95 -18.39
CA ASP A 66 -9.69 -13.35 -19.61
C ASP A 66 -8.79 -13.76 -20.82
N PRO A 67 -9.32 -13.80 -22.05
CA PRO A 67 -8.55 -14.28 -23.20
C PRO A 67 -7.48 -13.29 -23.65
N GLY A 68 -6.45 -13.80 -24.30
CA GLY A 68 -5.40 -13.02 -24.97
C GLY A 68 -4.57 -12.18 -24.00
N LYS A 69 -4.27 -10.94 -24.38
CA LYS A 69 -3.42 -10.04 -23.59
C LYS A 69 -3.99 -9.67 -22.21
N HIS A 70 -5.27 -9.85 -22.00
CA HIS A 70 -5.95 -9.56 -20.74
C HIS A 70 -5.84 -10.70 -19.72
N GLY A 71 -5.37 -11.89 -20.13
CA GLY A 71 -5.22 -13.05 -19.23
C GLY A 71 -4.25 -12.85 -18.06
N GLY A 72 -3.34 -11.87 -18.16
CA GLY A 72 -2.43 -11.49 -17.07
C GLY A 72 -2.84 -10.21 -16.31
N ALA A 73 -4.01 -9.64 -16.61
CA ALA A 73 -4.42 -8.39 -15.98
C ALA A 73 -4.82 -8.60 -14.50
N THR A 74 -4.34 -7.72 -13.63
CA THR A 74 -4.92 -7.55 -12.29
C THR A 74 -6.31 -6.94 -12.44
N ILE A 75 -7.31 -7.56 -11.82
CA ILE A 75 -8.70 -7.12 -11.90
C ILE A 75 -9.20 -6.80 -10.49
N ILE A 76 -9.90 -5.67 -10.36
CA ILE A 76 -10.59 -5.28 -9.14
C ILE A 76 -12.08 -5.46 -9.37
N LEU A 77 -12.73 -6.20 -8.47
CA LEU A 77 -14.15 -6.50 -8.52
C LEU A 77 -14.82 -6.02 -7.24
N HIS A 78 -15.92 -5.29 -7.37
CA HIS A 78 -16.71 -4.86 -6.22
C HIS A 78 -17.78 -5.90 -5.88
N THR A 79 -18.09 -6.03 -4.60
CA THR A 79 -19.30 -6.69 -4.13
C THR A 79 -20.54 -5.86 -4.52
N GLU A 80 -21.73 -6.46 -4.45
CA GLU A 80 -23.00 -5.85 -4.93
C GLU A 80 -23.25 -4.46 -4.36
N LYS A 81 -23.00 -4.25 -3.06
CA LYS A 81 -23.21 -2.97 -2.37
C LYS A 81 -21.96 -2.10 -2.32
N LYS A 82 -20.84 -2.55 -2.88
CA LYS A 82 -19.54 -1.89 -2.83
C LYS A 82 -18.98 -1.69 -1.41
N GLU A 83 -19.44 -2.50 -0.46
CA GLU A 83 -18.92 -2.50 0.92
C GLU A 83 -17.54 -3.11 1.00
N SER A 84 -17.23 -4.03 0.08
CA SER A 84 -15.92 -4.64 -0.09
C SER A 84 -15.54 -4.77 -1.57
N TRP A 85 -14.27 -5.01 -1.83
CA TRP A 85 -13.76 -5.27 -3.17
C TRP A 85 -12.77 -6.42 -3.15
N PHE A 86 -12.70 -7.16 -4.25
CA PHE A 86 -11.77 -8.25 -4.45
C PHE A 86 -10.67 -7.86 -5.44
N TRP A 87 -9.45 -8.32 -5.17
CA TRP A 87 -8.44 -8.44 -6.23
C TRP A 87 -8.47 -9.84 -6.83
N PHE A 88 -8.17 -9.91 -8.11
CA PHE A 88 -7.91 -11.11 -8.87
C PHE A 88 -6.59 -10.90 -9.62
N ILE A 89 -5.52 -11.58 -9.17
CA ILE A 89 -4.16 -11.35 -9.67
C ILE A 89 -3.62 -12.65 -10.25
N PRO A 90 -3.59 -12.81 -11.59
CA PRO A 90 -2.97 -13.97 -12.24
C PRO A 90 -1.47 -14.01 -11.95
N LEU A 91 -0.99 -15.15 -11.49
CA LEU A 91 0.41 -15.45 -11.21
C LEU A 91 0.93 -16.51 -12.20
N ALA A 92 2.22 -16.89 -12.07
CA ALA A 92 2.80 -17.98 -12.83
C ALA A 92 2.16 -19.34 -12.47
N ASN A 93 2.37 -20.34 -13.31
CA ASN A 93 1.96 -21.73 -13.07
C ASN A 93 0.45 -21.92 -12.80
N ASP A 94 -0.38 -21.14 -13.48
CA ASP A 94 -1.84 -21.15 -13.36
C ASP A 94 -2.37 -20.79 -11.95
N VAL A 95 -1.54 -20.25 -11.08
CA VAL A 95 -1.95 -19.77 -9.77
C VAL A 95 -2.55 -18.38 -9.90
N THR A 96 -3.65 -18.12 -9.22
CA THR A 96 -4.27 -16.81 -9.12
C THR A 96 -4.43 -16.42 -7.65
N SER A 97 -3.92 -15.25 -7.26
CA SER A 97 -4.16 -14.66 -5.94
C SER A 97 -5.53 -13.99 -5.95
N VAL A 98 -6.36 -14.31 -4.98
CA VAL A 98 -7.69 -13.72 -4.79
C VAL A 98 -7.83 -13.28 -3.35
N GLY A 99 -8.21 -12.04 -3.13
CA GLY A 99 -8.42 -11.53 -1.79
C GLY A 99 -9.46 -10.43 -1.73
N VAL A 100 -10.13 -10.33 -0.59
CA VAL A 100 -11.13 -9.32 -0.28
C VAL A 100 -10.56 -8.27 0.65
N VAL A 101 -10.89 -7.02 0.42
CA VAL A 101 -10.52 -5.86 1.23
C VAL A 101 -11.76 -5.05 1.58
N THR A 102 -11.86 -4.65 2.83
CA THR A 102 -12.89 -3.73 3.33
C THR A 102 -12.47 -3.15 4.68
N ASP A 103 -13.35 -2.40 5.32
CA ASP A 103 -13.13 -1.91 6.68
C ASP A 103 -12.93 -3.07 7.65
N HIS A 104 -11.91 -2.96 8.50
CA HIS A 104 -11.50 -4.06 9.38
C HIS A 104 -12.61 -4.47 10.35
N GLU A 105 -13.42 -3.51 10.82
CA GLU A 105 -14.56 -3.81 11.69
C GLU A 105 -15.63 -4.63 10.96
N TYR A 106 -15.95 -4.24 9.73
CA TYR A 106 -16.89 -4.98 8.89
C TYR A 106 -16.38 -6.40 8.59
N LEU A 107 -15.10 -6.53 8.22
CA LEU A 107 -14.55 -7.82 7.79
C LEU A 107 -14.33 -8.81 8.93
N LEU A 108 -13.92 -8.35 10.11
CA LEU A 108 -13.41 -9.21 11.17
C LEU A 108 -14.26 -9.21 12.45
N LYS A 109 -15.09 -8.17 12.70
CA LYS A 109 -15.83 -8.06 13.96
C LYS A 109 -17.15 -8.81 13.89
N GLY A 110 -17.37 -9.70 14.86
CA GLY A 110 -18.62 -10.46 14.96
C GLY A 110 -18.77 -11.58 13.92
N ARG A 111 -17.68 -11.94 13.22
CA ARG A 111 -17.61 -13.07 12.31
C ARG A 111 -17.10 -14.33 13.04
N ASN A 112 -17.52 -15.50 12.61
CA ASN A 112 -17.18 -16.77 13.28
C ASN A 112 -15.73 -17.21 12.94
N SER A 113 -15.38 -17.18 11.65
CA SER A 113 -14.04 -17.54 11.17
C SER A 113 -13.67 -16.76 9.91
N ILE A 114 -12.39 -16.78 9.56
CA ILE A 114 -11.89 -16.15 8.32
C ILE A 114 -12.40 -16.88 7.07
N GLU A 115 -12.60 -18.20 7.18
CA GLU A 115 -13.12 -19.05 6.11
C GLU A 115 -14.58 -18.70 5.79
N GLU A 116 -15.41 -18.60 6.83
CA GLU A 116 -16.82 -18.19 6.67
C GLU A 116 -16.92 -16.77 6.13
N THR A 117 -16.12 -15.83 6.67
CA THR A 117 -16.09 -14.45 6.20
C THR A 117 -15.71 -14.36 4.72
N PHE A 118 -14.66 -15.06 4.29
CA PHE A 118 -14.24 -15.05 2.88
C PHE A 118 -15.34 -15.65 1.97
N ALA A 119 -15.99 -16.73 2.40
CA ALA A 119 -17.09 -17.36 1.66
C ALA A 119 -18.32 -16.44 1.57
N GLU A 120 -18.68 -15.74 2.65
CA GLU A 120 -19.79 -14.78 2.68
C GLU A 120 -19.54 -13.60 1.72
N GLU A 121 -18.32 -13.03 1.74
CA GLU A 121 -17.94 -11.94 0.83
C GLU A 121 -17.92 -12.43 -0.64
N LEU A 122 -17.43 -13.65 -0.88
CA LEU A 122 -17.45 -14.26 -2.21
C LEU A 122 -18.90 -14.46 -2.70
N ALA A 123 -19.82 -14.85 -1.82
CA ALA A 123 -21.24 -15.07 -2.16
C ALA A 123 -21.95 -13.79 -2.65
N ILE A 124 -21.47 -12.61 -2.27
CA ILE A 124 -22.02 -11.32 -2.71
C ILE A 124 -21.19 -10.64 -3.81
N CYS A 125 -20.28 -11.38 -4.47
CA CYS A 125 -19.50 -10.94 -5.61
C CYS A 125 -19.68 -11.89 -6.82
N SER A 126 -20.76 -11.73 -7.57
CA SER A 126 -21.14 -12.63 -8.69
C SER A 126 -20.02 -12.76 -9.73
N ALA A 127 -19.34 -11.65 -10.07
CA ALA A 127 -18.23 -11.66 -11.02
C ALA A 127 -17.03 -12.49 -10.53
N MET A 128 -16.74 -12.52 -9.23
CA MET A 128 -15.68 -13.35 -8.66
C MET A 128 -16.11 -14.82 -8.64
N GLN A 129 -17.36 -15.12 -8.27
CA GLN A 129 -17.88 -16.49 -8.33
C GLN A 129 -17.75 -17.08 -9.75
N GLU A 130 -18.09 -16.28 -10.78
CA GLU A 130 -17.95 -16.71 -12.17
C GLU A 130 -16.49 -17.03 -12.54
N LYS A 131 -15.53 -16.24 -12.05
CA LYS A 131 -14.10 -16.47 -12.28
C LYS A 131 -13.56 -17.69 -11.51
N LEU A 132 -14.16 -18.05 -10.41
CA LEU A 132 -13.75 -19.16 -9.53
C LEU A 132 -14.60 -20.43 -9.69
N ALA A 133 -15.56 -20.47 -10.63
CA ALA A 133 -16.51 -21.59 -10.77
C ALA A 133 -15.85 -22.98 -10.87
N ASP A 134 -14.71 -23.05 -11.59
CA ASP A 134 -13.95 -24.30 -11.78
C ASP A 134 -12.60 -24.27 -11.04
N ALA A 135 -12.40 -23.27 -10.17
CA ALA A 135 -11.13 -23.07 -9.47
C ALA A 135 -11.02 -23.95 -8.22
N THR A 136 -9.80 -24.31 -7.88
CA THR A 136 -9.47 -25.06 -6.67
C THR A 136 -8.55 -24.22 -5.79
N GLN A 137 -8.92 -24.00 -4.54
CA GLN A 137 -8.07 -23.36 -3.55
C GLN A 137 -6.85 -24.23 -3.26
N VAL A 138 -5.64 -23.64 -3.30
CA VAL A 138 -4.36 -24.36 -3.17
C VAL A 138 -3.53 -23.93 -1.98
N ASP A 139 -3.98 -22.95 -1.21
CA ASP A 139 -3.31 -22.49 0.01
C ASP A 139 -4.35 -22.17 1.09
N SER A 140 -3.89 -22.02 2.34
CA SER A 140 -4.71 -21.55 3.45
C SER A 140 -5.06 -20.06 3.28
N LEU A 141 -6.06 -19.61 4.03
CA LEU A 141 -6.39 -18.18 4.08
C LEU A 141 -5.36 -17.41 4.90
N HIS A 142 -5.01 -16.23 4.42
CA HIS A 142 -4.13 -15.26 5.06
C HIS A 142 -4.92 -14.02 5.44
N VAL A 143 -4.48 -13.32 6.49
CA VAL A 143 -5.12 -12.08 6.96
C VAL A 143 -4.07 -11.00 7.19
N ALA A 144 -4.36 -9.78 6.73
CA ALA A 144 -3.66 -8.57 7.13
C ALA A 144 -4.67 -7.51 7.56
N LYS A 145 -4.30 -6.67 8.52
CA LYS A 145 -5.17 -5.62 9.06
C LYS A 145 -4.41 -4.37 9.43
N GLU A 146 -5.11 -3.23 9.40
CA GLU A 146 -4.62 -1.92 9.85
C GLU A 146 -3.30 -1.52 9.18
N PHE A 147 -3.23 -1.72 7.86
CA PHE A 147 -1.98 -1.59 7.11
C PHE A 147 -1.67 -0.17 6.61
N SER A 148 -2.62 0.78 6.64
CA SER A 148 -2.36 2.16 6.17
C SER A 148 -1.76 3.02 7.27
N TYR A 149 -0.56 3.55 7.06
CA TYR A 149 0.14 4.43 8.00
C TYR A 149 1.21 5.29 7.34
N THR A 150 1.64 6.31 8.07
CA THR A 150 2.80 7.15 7.79
C THR A 150 3.78 7.08 8.95
N THR A 151 4.97 7.64 8.77
CA THR A 151 5.90 7.91 9.85
C THR A 151 6.11 9.41 10.02
N THR A 152 6.29 9.85 11.26
CA THR A 152 6.55 11.27 11.59
C THR A 152 7.98 11.68 11.29
N GLN A 153 8.89 10.70 11.15
CA GLN A 153 10.29 10.89 10.84
C GLN A 153 10.79 9.70 10.02
N GLN A 154 11.52 9.94 8.95
CA GLN A 154 11.94 8.93 7.99
C GLN A 154 13.39 8.51 8.15
N SER A 155 14.19 9.34 8.83
CA SER A 155 15.62 9.15 9.03
C SER A 155 16.09 9.84 10.30
N GLY A 156 17.20 9.39 10.82
CA GLY A 156 17.94 10.04 11.89
C GLY A 156 19.43 9.72 11.76
N ASP A 157 20.22 10.13 12.73
CA ASP A 157 21.66 9.95 12.66
C ASP A 157 22.04 8.48 12.60
N GLY A 158 22.58 8.09 11.46
CA GLY A 158 22.94 6.70 11.17
C GLY A 158 21.78 5.75 10.89
N TRP A 159 20.56 6.21 10.58
CA TRP A 159 19.48 5.33 10.19
C TRP A 159 18.50 5.95 9.19
N VAL A 160 17.84 5.11 8.39
CA VAL A 160 16.82 5.51 7.42
C VAL A 160 15.78 4.39 7.25
N LEU A 161 14.52 4.77 7.05
CA LEU A 161 13.40 3.86 6.74
C LEU A 161 13.19 3.77 5.23
N THR A 162 12.81 2.60 4.72
CA THR A 162 12.47 2.37 3.30
C THR A 162 11.28 1.42 3.15
N GLY A 163 10.62 1.48 2.01
CA GLY A 163 9.47 0.62 1.71
C GLY A 163 8.35 0.76 2.72
N ASP A 164 7.69 -0.36 3.04
CA ASP A 164 6.59 -0.33 4.00
C ASP A 164 7.04 0.04 5.42
N ALA A 165 8.32 -0.14 5.78
CA ALA A 165 8.83 0.37 7.07
C ALA A 165 8.78 1.89 7.17
N TYR A 166 8.87 2.61 6.04
CA TYR A 166 8.66 4.05 5.93
C TYR A 166 7.17 4.45 6.01
N GLY A 167 6.29 3.67 5.38
CA GLY A 167 4.86 3.90 5.37
C GLY A 167 4.16 3.10 4.29
N PHE A 168 2.89 2.84 4.50
CA PHE A 168 2.05 2.12 3.56
C PHE A 168 0.75 2.89 3.30
N ILE A 169 0.28 2.88 2.06
CA ILE A 169 -0.93 3.62 1.69
C ILE A 169 -2.13 2.68 1.68
N ASP A 170 -2.24 1.85 0.63
CA ASP A 170 -3.37 0.95 0.41
C ASP A 170 -3.04 -0.01 -0.75
N PRO A 171 -3.54 -1.25 -0.76
CA PRO A 171 -3.26 -2.20 -1.83
C PRO A 171 -3.98 -1.93 -3.15
N ILE A 172 -4.99 -1.04 -3.18
CA ILE A 172 -5.91 -0.87 -4.33
C ILE A 172 -5.21 -0.57 -5.66
N TYR A 173 -4.15 0.23 -5.65
CA TYR A 173 -3.41 0.59 -6.87
C TYR A 173 -2.11 -0.20 -7.06
N SER A 174 -1.85 -1.19 -6.21
CA SER A 174 -0.69 -2.10 -6.28
C SER A 174 0.67 -1.37 -6.40
N SER A 175 0.81 -0.18 -5.81
CA SER A 175 1.99 0.68 -5.92
C SER A 175 3.07 0.40 -4.86
N GLY A 176 2.79 -0.43 -3.84
CA GLY A 176 3.68 -0.63 -2.69
C GLY A 176 5.09 -1.12 -3.08
N VAL A 177 5.21 -2.11 -3.98
CA VAL A 177 6.51 -2.63 -4.44
C VAL A 177 7.31 -1.54 -5.15
N TYR A 178 6.66 -0.74 -5.99
CA TYR A 178 7.32 0.38 -6.67
C TYR A 178 7.86 1.41 -5.65
N PHE A 179 7.08 1.77 -4.64
CA PHE A 179 7.53 2.71 -3.61
C PHE A 179 8.65 2.14 -2.75
N ALA A 180 8.62 0.84 -2.47
CA ALA A 180 9.70 0.17 -1.75
C ALA A 180 11.01 0.21 -2.54
N MET A 181 10.97 -0.09 -3.83
CA MET A 181 12.14 -0.01 -4.70
C MET A 181 12.64 1.44 -4.85
N LYS A 182 11.74 2.40 -5.05
CA LYS A 182 12.10 3.81 -5.24
C LYS A 182 12.69 4.43 -3.98
N SER A 183 12.09 4.20 -2.81
CA SER A 183 12.66 4.67 -1.54
C SER A 183 14.00 4.01 -1.23
N GLY A 184 14.17 2.72 -1.58
CA GLY A 184 15.44 2.02 -1.44
C GLY A 184 16.55 2.61 -2.32
N GLU A 185 16.25 2.94 -3.59
CA GLU A 185 17.16 3.62 -4.52
C GLU A 185 17.60 4.98 -3.95
N LEU A 186 16.62 5.82 -3.56
CA LEU A 186 16.89 7.16 -3.04
C LEU A 186 17.67 7.13 -1.72
N ALA A 187 17.37 6.18 -0.84
CA ALA A 187 18.12 5.99 0.40
C ALA A 187 19.57 5.55 0.12
N ALA A 188 19.78 4.65 -0.84
CA ALA A 188 21.12 4.18 -1.22
C ALA A 188 21.97 5.36 -1.76
N ASP A 189 21.40 6.19 -2.63
CA ASP A 189 22.09 7.37 -3.17
C ASP A 189 22.46 8.35 -2.04
N ALA A 190 21.54 8.61 -1.11
CA ALA A 190 21.78 9.48 0.04
C ALA A 190 22.88 8.95 0.97
N ILE A 191 22.93 7.63 1.19
CA ILE A 191 23.95 6.95 2.01
C ILE A 191 25.32 7.03 1.33
N VAL A 192 25.42 6.72 0.02
CA VAL A 192 26.67 6.78 -0.74
C VAL A 192 27.23 8.19 -0.71
N GLU A 193 26.41 9.19 -0.96
CA GLU A 193 26.80 10.61 -0.88
C GLU A 193 27.22 11.00 0.56
N GLY A 194 26.47 10.51 1.57
CA GLY A 194 26.77 10.75 2.97
C GLY A 194 28.16 10.22 3.36
N PHE A 195 28.50 9.01 2.94
CA PHE A 195 29.85 8.46 3.14
C PHE A 195 30.94 9.30 2.45
N ALA A 196 30.68 9.73 1.21
CA ALA A 196 31.64 10.55 0.47
C ALA A 196 31.89 11.94 1.15
N LYS A 197 30.88 12.49 1.82
CA LYS A 197 30.94 13.76 2.54
C LYS A 197 31.39 13.65 4.00
N GLY A 198 31.39 12.43 4.56
CA GLY A 198 31.57 12.19 6.00
C GLY A 198 30.36 12.66 6.83
N ASP A 199 29.17 12.76 6.22
CA ASP A 199 27.93 13.20 6.85
C ASP A 199 26.87 12.09 6.77
N LEU A 200 26.60 11.45 7.90
CA LEU A 200 25.56 10.43 8.06
C LEU A 200 24.44 10.91 9.02
N SER A 201 24.22 12.22 9.04
CA SER A 201 23.11 12.82 9.80
C SER A 201 21.75 12.45 9.20
N GLY A 202 20.70 12.55 10.00
CA GLY A 202 19.33 12.32 9.54
C GLY A 202 18.95 13.23 8.37
N SER A 203 19.45 14.48 8.32
CA SER A 203 19.20 15.40 7.22
C SER A 203 19.85 14.96 5.89
N GLN A 204 21.05 14.37 5.94
CA GLN A 204 21.68 13.81 4.75
C GLN A 204 21.00 12.52 4.31
N LEU A 205 20.73 11.59 5.24
CA LEU A 205 20.14 10.29 4.92
C LEU A 205 18.69 10.39 4.46
N GLY A 206 17.94 11.38 4.94
CA GLY A 206 16.53 11.62 4.60
C GLY A 206 16.30 12.76 3.60
N LYS A 207 17.32 13.31 2.97
CA LYS A 207 17.22 14.50 2.08
C LYS A 207 16.21 14.34 0.93
N TRP A 208 15.90 13.12 0.55
CA TRP A 208 14.99 12.74 -0.52
C TRP A 208 13.51 12.62 -0.09
N SER A 209 13.24 12.59 1.21
CA SER A 209 11.92 12.26 1.73
C SER A 209 10.85 13.29 1.34
N GLY A 210 11.19 14.57 1.29
CA GLY A 210 10.24 15.63 0.92
C GLY A 210 9.64 15.44 -0.48
N ASP A 211 10.48 15.19 -1.48
CA ASP A 211 10.02 14.96 -2.85
C ASP A 211 9.28 13.63 -2.97
N PHE A 212 9.75 12.60 -2.25
CA PHE A 212 9.08 11.31 -2.21
C PHE A 212 7.68 11.41 -1.59
N ASP A 213 7.53 12.12 -0.47
CA ASP A 213 6.24 12.35 0.18
C ASP A 213 5.30 13.17 -0.71
N ALA A 214 5.81 14.22 -1.36
CA ALA A 214 5.02 15.00 -2.30
C ALA A 214 4.43 14.13 -3.42
N GLY A 215 5.25 13.25 -4.02
CA GLY A 215 4.78 12.30 -5.04
C GLY A 215 3.78 11.28 -4.48
N THR A 216 4.09 10.62 -3.38
CA THR A 216 3.21 9.60 -2.80
C THR A 216 1.90 10.17 -2.27
N ASN A 217 1.85 11.46 -1.90
CA ASN A 217 0.61 12.13 -1.50
C ASN A 217 -0.42 12.20 -2.63
N TRP A 218 -0.01 12.23 -3.90
CA TRP A 218 -0.96 12.12 -5.01
C TRP A 218 -1.69 10.78 -5.00
N ILE A 219 -0.96 9.68 -4.68
CA ILE A 219 -1.58 8.35 -4.57
C ILE A 219 -2.49 8.29 -3.33
N ARG A 220 -2.11 8.89 -2.19
CA ARG A 220 -3.00 8.98 -1.01
C ARG A 220 -4.31 9.68 -1.36
N LYS A 221 -4.23 10.83 -2.03
CA LYS A 221 -5.42 11.54 -2.52
C LYS A 221 -6.28 10.68 -3.44
N LEU A 222 -5.66 9.92 -4.35
CA LEU A 222 -6.39 9.05 -5.26
C LEU A 222 -7.11 7.92 -4.52
N VAL A 223 -6.47 7.34 -3.49
CA VAL A 223 -7.07 6.33 -2.59
C VAL A 223 -8.26 6.92 -1.83
N ASP A 224 -8.13 8.12 -1.28
CA ASP A 224 -9.25 8.78 -0.59
C ASP A 224 -10.47 8.94 -1.52
N LYS A 225 -10.25 9.32 -2.79
CA LYS A 225 -11.33 9.42 -3.78
C LYS A 225 -11.93 8.06 -4.13
N TYR A 226 -11.12 7.00 -4.16
CA TYR A 226 -11.61 5.64 -4.40
C TYR A 226 -12.59 5.18 -3.31
N TYR A 227 -12.31 5.49 -2.06
CA TYR A 227 -13.18 5.14 -0.93
C TYR A 227 -14.31 6.16 -0.67
N THR A 228 -14.44 7.19 -1.49
CA THR A 228 -15.58 8.11 -1.45
C THR A 228 -16.72 7.52 -2.30
N ASN A 229 -17.72 6.92 -1.66
CA ASN A 229 -18.79 6.17 -2.32
C ASN A 229 -19.62 7.01 -3.31
N GLU A 230 -19.78 8.30 -3.06
CA GLU A 230 -20.53 9.25 -3.87
C GLU A 230 -19.78 9.63 -5.14
N PHE A 231 -18.46 9.42 -5.18
CA PHE A 231 -17.63 9.74 -6.33
C PHE A 231 -17.53 8.56 -7.31
N SER A 232 -17.47 8.86 -8.60
CA SER A 232 -17.31 7.85 -9.65
C SER A 232 -16.23 8.25 -10.63
N PHE A 233 -15.11 7.51 -10.64
CA PHE A 233 -14.04 7.70 -11.62
C PHE A 233 -14.55 7.61 -13.06
N GLY A 234 -15.46 6.68 -13.36
CA GLY A 234 -16.03 6.53 -14.68
C GLY A 234 -16.84 7.74 -15.14
N ARG A 235 -17.58 8.40 -14.23
CA ARG A 235 -18.30 9.64 -14.51
C ARG A 235 -17.30 10.79 -14.67
N PHE A 236 -16.38 10.94 -13.75
CA PHE A 236 -15.33 11.96 -13.80
C PHE A 236 -14.55 11.91 -15.11
N MET A 237 -14.10 10.74 -15.56
CA MET A 237 -13.34 10.59 -16.81
C MET A 237 -14.16 10.87 -18.07
N LYS A 238 -15.50 10.72 -18.02
CA LYS A 238 -16.40 11.16 -19.12
C LYS A 238 -16.55 12.67 -19.17
N GLU A 239 -16.57 13.33 -18.03
CA GLU A 239 -16.72 14.79 -17.90
C GLU A 239 -15.39 15.51 -18.16
N PHE A 240 -14.27 14.92 -17.72
CA PHE A 240 -12.91 15.47 -17.82
C PHE A 240 -11.94 14.55 -18.58
N PRO A 241 -12.18 14.25 -19.86
CA PRO A 241 -11.38 13.29 -20.62
C PRO A 241 -9.92 13.72 -20.82
N GLN A 242 -9.59 15.00 -20.67
CA GLN A 242 -8.23 15.54 -20.73
C GLN A 242 -7.30 14.95 -19.64
N HIS A 243 -7.86 14.44 -18.54
CA HIS A 243 -7.09 13.86 -17.45
C HIS A 243 -6.78 12.35 -17.61
N GLN A 244 -7.12 11.74 -18.74
CA GLN A 244 -6.83 10.32 -18.96
C GLN A 244 -5.33 10.01 -18.82
N GLY A 245 -4.47 10.87 -19.38
CA GLY A 245 -3.02 10.75 -19.23
C GLY A 245 -2.55 10.89 -17.78
N ASN A 246 -3.05 11.90 -17.07
CA ASN A 246 -2.70 12.11 -15.67
C ASN A 246 -3.12 10.93 -14.78
N LEU A 247 -4.32 10.40 -14.96
CA LEU A 247 -4.78 9.23 -14.22
C LEU A 247 -3.91 8.01 -14.52
N THR A 248 -3.57 7.79 -15.79
CA THR A 248 -2.66 6.71 -16.18
C THR A 248 -1.29 6.87 -15.52
N ASP A 249 -0.72 8.07 -15.53
CA ASP A 249 0.57 8.36 -14.90
C ASP A 249 0.54 8.05 -13.39
N LEU A 250 -0.50 8.46 -12.68
CA LEU A 250 -0.68 8.14 -11.26
C LEU A 250 -0.72 6.62 -11.03
N LEU A 251 -1.51 5.89 -11.83
CA LEU A 251 -1.70 4.45 -11.67
C LEU A 251 -0.43 3.63 -11.98
N ILE A 252 0.44 4.11 -12.86
CA ILE A 252 1.73 3.45 -13.17
C ILE A 252 2.91 3.98 -12.34
N GLY A 253 2.65 4.85 -11.35
CA GLY A 253 3.66 5.37 -10.44
C GLY A 253 4.51 6.53 -11.00
N ARG A 254 4.16 7.12 -12.13
CA ARG A 254 4.78 8.35 -12.64
C ARG A 254 4.26 9.56 -11.88
N ILE A 255 4.77 9.77 -10.67
CA ILE A 255 4.26 10.76 -9.71
C ILE A 255 5.30 11.81 -9.29
N PHE A 256 6.56 11.64 -9.69
CA PHE A 256 7.69 12.50 -9.30
C PHE A 256 8.05 13.49 -10.41
N TYR A 257 7.05 14.23 -10.93
CA TYR A 257 7.24 15.27 -11.92
C TYR A 257 6.25 16.42 -11.73
N ASP A 258 6.60 17.59 -12.23
CA ASP A 258 5.73 18.76 -12.18
C ASP A 258 4.44 18.52 -12.97
N GLY A 259 3.29 18.69 -12.31
CA GLY A 259 1.98 18.47 -12.92
C GLY A 259 1.37 17.09 -12.69
N ALA A 260 2.07 16.16 -11.99
CA ALA A 260 1.49 14.85 -11.63
C ALA A 260 0.14 14.98 -10.91
N GLY A 261 -0.03 16.02 -10.11
CA GLY A 261 -1.26 16.31 -9.36
C GLY A 261 -2.31 17.14 -10.12
N ASN A 262 -2.12 17.50 -11.39
CA ASN A 262 -3.04 18.39 -12.12
C ASN A 262 -4.49 17.89 -12.18
N ILE A 263 -4.70 16.58 -12.22
CA ILE A 263 -6.03 15.96 -12.19
C ILE A 263 -6.85 16.39 -10.97
N PHE A 264 -6.22 16.69 -9.84
CA PHE A 264 -6.92 17.04 -8.60
C PHE A 264 -7.48 18.47 -8.62
N GLN A 265 -7.08 19.32 -9.59
CA GLN A 265 -7.68 20.63 -9.76
C GLN A 265 -9.16 20.53 -10.15
N ASP A 266 -9.53 19.52 -10.92
CA ASP A 266 -10.92 19.24 -11.31
C ASP A 266 -11.55 18.13 -10.44
N MET A 267 -10.74 17.15 -9.97
CA MET A 267 -11.25 16.03 -9.19
C MET A 267 -11.70 16.43 -7.78
N ASP A 268 -10.97 17.30 -7.08
CA ASP A 268 -11.36 17.74 -5.74
C ASP A 268 -12.73 18.48 -5.78
N PRO A 269 -12.98 19.47 -6.65
CA PRO A 269 -14.29 20.08 -6.79
C PRO A 269 -15.41 19.09 -7.20
N ALA A 270 -15.11 18.13 -8.07
CA ALA A 270 -16.08 17.11 -8.48
C ALA A 270 -16.52 16.20 -7.32
N VAL A 271 -15.59 15.87 -6.42
CA VAL A 271 -15.89 15.12 -5.18
C VAL A 271 -16.73 15.96 -4.22
N GLU A 272 -16.35 17.20 -3.97
CA GLU A 272 -17.12 18.12 -3.11
C GLU A 272 -18.55 18.30 -3.62
N GLN A 273 -18.73 18.43 -4.95
CA GLN A 273 -20.04 18.49 -5.56
C GLN A 273 -20.84 17.19 -5.37
N ALA A 274 -20.20 16.03 -5.49
CA ALA A 274 -20.85 14.73 -5.27
C ALA A 274 -21.34 14.59 -3.83
N LEU A 275 -20.51 14.97 -2.85
CA LEU A 275 -20.86 14.97 -1.43
C LEU A 275 -21.98 15.97 -1.10
N GLY A 276 -22.00 17.17 -1.70
CA GLY A 276 -23.03 18.19 -1.48
C GLY A 276 -24.40 17.87 -2.12
N LYS A 277 -24.50 16.84 -2.96
CA LYS A 277 -25.76 16.37 -3.56
C LYS A 277 -26.51 15.36 -2.70
N MET A 278 -25.93 14.90 -1.59
CA MET A 278 -26.62 14.04 -0.64
C MET A 278 -27.58 14.86 0.22
N PRO A 279 -28.85 14.45 0.40
CA PRO A 279 -29.71 15.03 1.41
C PRO A 279 -29.05 14.85 2.77
N LEU A 280 -29.02 15.90 3.60
CA LEU A 280 -28.69 15.77 5.01
C LEU A 280 -29.74 14.84 5.63
N GLU A 281 -29.35 13.62 6.02
CA GLU A 281 -30.17 12.76 6.85
C GLU A 281 -30.34 13.34 8.26
#